data_42639c5493a58ffd575926998944f522
#
_entry.id   42639c5493a58ffd575926998944f522
#
_cell.length_a   1.000
_cell.length_b   1.000
_cell.length_c   1.000
_cell.angle_alpha   90.00
_cell.angle_beta   90.00
_cell.angle_gamma   90.00
#
_symmetry.space_group_name_H-M   'P 1'
#
loop_
_entity.id
_entity.type
_entity.pdbx_description
1 polymer ?
#
loop_
_entity_poly.entity_id
_entity_poly.type
_entity_poly.pdbx_seq_one_letter_code
_entity_poly.pdbx_strand_id
1 'polypeptide(L)'
;MIKLTFKTKKDQKEILDKAVQYFQKNTGLKRTDRGSCCVIFGEMYKDYVMVSLSQEDDNFEVTVESREHEYLAQKFVEEFK
;
A
#
# COMPACT_ATOMS: atom_id res chain seq x y z
N MET A 1 0.36 15.01 1.38
CA MET A 1 0.90 13.76 0.80
C MET A 1 1.91 13.14 1.75
N ILE A 2 1.85 11.82 1.91
CA ILE A 2 2.78 11.10 2.77
C ILE A 2 3.36 9.93 2.00
N LYS A 3 4.61 9.58 2.30
CA LYS A 3 5.27 8.41 1.73
C LYS A 3 6.00 7.69 2.85
N LEU A 4 5.61 6.44 3.09
CA LEU A 4 6.16 5.63 4.17
C LEU A 4 6.79 4.38 3.59
N THR A 5 7.91 3.95 4.17
CA THR A 5 8.63 2.78 3.72
C THR A 5 8.96 1.90 4.91
N PHE A 6 8.76 0.59 4.77
CA PHE A 6 9.13 -0.37 5.80
C PHE A 6 9.53 -1.68 5.16
N LYS A 7 10.18 -2.55 5.95
CA LYS A 7 10.61 -3.87 5.48
C LYS A 7 9.85 -4.96 6.20
N THR A 8 9.56 -6.05 5.49
CA THR A 8 8.85 -7.19 6.08
C THR A 8 9.31 -8.48 5.43
N LYS A 9 9.20 -9.57 6.18
CA LYS A 9 9.51 -10.91 5.67
C LYS A 9 8.28 -11.62 5.10
N LYS A 10 7.11 -11.00 5.18
CA LYS A 10 5.90 -11.56 4.60
C LYS A 10 6.02 -11.61 3.08
N ASP A 11 5.33 -12.56 2.45
CA ASP A 11 5.45 -12.69 1.00
C ASP A 11 4.59 -11.66 0.28
N GLN A 12 4.85 -11.52 -1.03
CA GLN A 12 4.21 -10.51 -1.84
C GLN A 12 2.68 -10.63 -1.83
N LYS A 13 2.17 -11.84 -1.96
CA LYS A 13 0.74 -12.06 -2.00
C LYS A 13 0.07 -11.62 -0.70
N GLU A 14 0.68 -11.96 0.43
CA GLU A 14 0.12 -11.59 1.73
C GLU A 14 0.12 -10.08 1.93
N ILE A 15 1.19 -9.40 1.54
CA ILE A 15 1.28 -7.95 1.67
C ILE A 15 0.20 -7.27 0.82
N LEU A 16 0.07 -7.68 -0.46
CA LEU A 16 -0.88 -7.07 -1.37
C LEU A 16 -2.31 -7.39 -0.98
N ASP A 17 -2.59 -8.61 -0.55
CA ASP A 17 -3.94 -8.98 -0.09
C ASP A 17 -4.36 -8.13 1.11
N LYS A 18 -3.46 -7.92 2.06
CA LYS A 18 -3.76 -7.06 3.21
C LYS A 18 -4.01 -5.62 2.77
N ALA A 19 -3.20 -5.13 1.83
CA ALA A 19 -3.37 -3.77 1.33
C ALA A 19 -4.73 -3.59 0.67
N VAL A 20 -5.11 -4.54 -0.18
CA VAL A 20 -6.40 -4.49 -0.86
C VAL A 20 -7.54 -4.48 0.14
N GLN A 21 -7.53 -5.42 1.09
CA GLN A 21 -8.60 -5.50 2.08
C GLN A 21 -8.67 -4.23 2.93
N TYR A 22 -7.53 -3.75 3.38
CA TYR A 22 -7.50 -2.61 4.28
C TYR A 22 -7.96 -1.31 3.60
N PHE A 23 -7.39 -1.01 2.44
CA PHE A 23 -7.67 0.27 1.80
C PHE A 23 -9.01 0.31 1.09
N GLN A 24 -9.46 -0.78 0.48
CA GLN A 24 -10.81 -0.80 -0.10
C GLN A 24 -11.87 -0.60 0.98
N LYS A 25 -11.70 -1.27 2.11
CA LYS A 25 -12.68 -1.19 3.19
C LYS A 25 -12.72 0.21 3.82
N ASN A 26 -11.55 0.82 4.03
CA ASN A 26 -11.47 2.04 4.82
C ASN A 26 -11.53 3.33 3.99
N THR A 27 -11.21 3.29 2.72
CA THR A 27 -11.27 4.49 1.86
C THR A 27 -12.44 4.49 0.91
N GLY A 28 -12.95 3.33 0.55
CA GLY A 28 -13.98 3.22 -0.48
C GLY A 28 -13.47 3.46 -1.89
N LEU A 29 -12.18 3.68 -2.07
CA LEU A 29 -11.59 3.93 -3.39
C LEU A 29 -11.52 2.63 -4.19
N LYS A 30 -11.67 2.74 -5.50
CA LYS A 30 -11.54 1.60 -6.40
C LYS A 30 -10.08 1.35 -6.74
N ARG A 31 -9.72 0.09 -6.91
CA ARG A 31 -8.41 -0.30 -7.37
C ARG A 31 -8.27 0.05 -8.85
N THR A 32 -7.22 0.77 -9.21
CA THR A 32 -7.03 1.28 -10.57
C THR A 32 -5.74 0.81 -11.24
N ASP A 33 -4.88 0.10 -10.53
CA ASP A 33 -3.64 -0.39 -11.09
C ASP A 33 -3.86 -1.57 -12.03
N ARG A 34 -2.85 -1.86 -12.85
CA ARG A 34 -2.87 -3.01 -13.76
C ARG A 34 -1.63 -3.88 -13.61
N GLY A 35 -0.78 -3.57 -12.63
CA GLY A 35 0.43 -4.33 -12.40
C GLY A 35 0.27 -5.41 -11.35
N SER A 36 1.30 -6.24 -11.20
CA SER A 36 1.33 -7.28 -10.18
C SER A 36 2.26 -6.95 -9.01
N CYS A 37 3.11 -5.94 -9.17
CA CYS A 37 4.09 -5.54 -8.16
C CYS A 37 3.57 -4.48 -7.21
N CYS A 38 2.43 -3.91 -7.50
CA CYS A 38 1.90 -2.82 -6.70
C CYS A 38 0.39 -2.72 -6.87
N VAL A 39 -0.24 -2.00 -5.94
CA VAL A 39 -1.67 -1.72 -6.04
C VAL A 39 -1.88 -0.23 -5.88
N ILE A 40 -2.83 0.30 -6.62
CA ILE A 40 -3.19 1.71 -6.58
C ILE A 40 -4.70 1.80 -6.37
N PHE A 41 -5.11 2.62 -5.40
CA PHE A 41 -6.51 2.91 -5.13
C PHE A 41 -6.76 4.37 -5.41
N GLY A 42 -7.82 4.67 -6.15
CA GLY A 42 -8.17 6.04 -6.49
C GLY A 42 -7.40 6.56 -7.69
N GLU A 43 -7.36 7.87 -7.84
CA GLU A 43 -6.75 8.53 -8.99
C GLU A 43 -5.66 9.48 -8.51
N MET A 44 -4.47 9.37 -9.11
CA MET A 44 -3.29 10.10 -8.63
C MET A 44 -3.40 11.60 -8.71
N TYR A 45 -4.30 12.12 -9.52
CA TYR A 45 -4.52 13.55 -9.61
C TYR A 45 -5.58 14.05 -8.62
N LYS A 46 -6.19 13.17 -7.86
CA LYS A 46 -7.17 13.52 -6.82
C LYS A 46 -6.69 12.97 -5.49
N ASP A 47 -7.37 11.96 -4.99
CA ASP A 47 -6.96 11.25 -3.79
C ASP A 47 -6.60 9.82 -4.16
N TYR A 48 -5.56 9.30 -3.55
CA TYR A 48 -5.09 7.96 -3.89
C TYR A 48 -4.29 7.35 -2.75
N VAL A 49 -4.17 6.03 -2.81
CA VAL A 49 -3.23 5.26 -2.00
C VAL A 49 -2.50 4.31 -2.94
N MET A 50 -1.18 4.30 -2.88
CA MET A 50 -0.37 3.39 -3.67
C MET A 50 0.52 2.57 -2.74
N VAL A 51 0.51 1.26 -2.94
CA VAL A 51 1.38 0.34 -2.20
C VAL A 51 2.25 -0.37 -3.23
N SER A 52 3.56 -0.20 -3.12
CA SER A 52 4.51 -0.82 -4.04
C SER A 52 5.52 -1.66 -3.28
N LEU A 53 6.04 -2.70 -3.93
CA LEU A 53 6.96 -3.65 -3.33
C LEU A 53 8.26 -3.70 -4.11
N SER A 54 9.37 -3.84 -3.37
CA SER A 54 10.68 -4.08 -3.95
C SER A 54 11.31 -5.23 -3.17
N GLN A 55 11.71 -6.28 -3.87
CA GLN A 55 12.34 -7.42 -3.21
C GLN A 55 13.81 -7.14 -2.94
N GLU A 56 14.24 -7.40 -1.69
CA GLU A 56 15.62 -7.26 -1.26
C GLU A 56 16.02 -8.51 -0.50
N ASP A 57 16.90 -9.32 -1.05
CA ASP A 57 17.34 -10.58 -0.44
C ASP A 57 16.14 -11.43 -0.04
N ASP A 58 15.91 -11.66 1.26
CA ASP A 58 14.78 -12.45 1.77
C ASP A 58 13.64 -11.58 2.31
N ASN A 59 13.71 -10.27 2.12
CA ASN A 59 12.71 -9.31 2.58
C ASN A 59 12.06 -8.58 1.43
N PHE A 60 10.91 -7.96 1.72
CA PHE A 60 10.32 -6.99 0.83
C PHE A 60 10.38 -5.60 1.46
N GLU A 61 10.76 -4.62 0.67
CA GLU A 61 10.61 -3.23 1.05
C GLU A 61 9.27 -2.75 0.52
N VAL A 62 8.42 -2.28 1.41
CA VAL A 62 7.06 -1.85 1.08
C VAL A 62 7.01 -0.34 1.18
N THR A 63 6.54 0.31 0.12
CA THR A 63 6.35 1.76 0.11
C THR A 63 4.85 2.05 0.00
N VAL A 64 4.35 2.85 0.94
CA VAL A 64 2.95 3.27 0.94
C VAL A 64 2.93 4.77 0.73
N GLU A 65 2.30 5.20 -0.35
CA GLU A 65 2.19 6.61 -0.69
C GLU A 65 0.71 6.98 -0.75
N SER A 66 0.35 8.13 -0.18
CA SER A 66 -1.04 8.52 -0.12
C SER A 66 -1.22 10.03 -0.23
N ARG A 67 -2.30 10.43 -0.90
CA ARG A 67 -2.80 11.80 -0.88
C ARG A 67 -4.21 11.75 -0.31
N GLU A 68 -4.46 12.54 0.74
CA GLU A 68 -5.76 12.66 1.41
C GLU A 68 -6.14 11.47 2.31
N HIS A 69 -5.31 10.45 2.40
CA HIS A 69 -5.57 9.30 3.27
C HIS A 69 -4.35 8.98 4.13
N GLU A 70 -3.66 10.01 4.60
CA GLU A 70 -2.41 9.85 5.34
C GLU A 70 -2.58 9.06 6.63
N TYR A 71 -3.66 9.31 7.35
CA TYR A 71 -3.91 8.61 8.60
C TYR A 71 -4.02 7.10 8.37
N LEU A 72 -4.77 6.71 7.35
CA LEU A 72 -4.95 5.29 7.04
C LEU A 72 -3.65 4.65 6.57
N ALA A 73 -2.84 5.39 5.81
CA ALA A 73 -1.53 4.89 5.38
C ALA A 73 -0.64 4.60 6.60
N GLN A 74 -0.61 5.50 7.57
CA GLN A 74 0.15 5.31 8.79
C GLN A 74 -0.33 4.11 9.59
N LYS A 75 -1.64 3.94 9.72
CA LYS A 75 -2.22 2.80 10.43
C LYS A 75 -1.88 1.49 9.75
N PHE A 76 -1.92 1.45 8.43
CA PHE A 76 -1.56 0.25 7.68
C PHE A 76 -0.11 -0.16 7.97
N VAL A 77 0.81 0.79 7.92
CA VAL A 77 2.22 0.52 8.20
C VAL A 77 2.40 -0.02 9.61
N GLU A 78 1.68 0.54 10.58
CA GLU A 78 1.77 0.10 11.97
C GLU A 78 1.35 -1.37 12.15
N GLU A 79 0.46 -1.87 11.33
CA GLU A 79 0.02 -3.27 11.42
C GLU A 79 1.12 -4.25 11.03
N PHE A 80 2.17 -3.79 10.36
CA PHE A 80 3.30 -4.64 9.96
C PHE A 80 4.49 -4.56 10.92
N LYS A 81 4.43 -3.69 11.91
CA LYS A 81 5.52 -3.54 12.88
C LYS A 81 5.35 -4.41 14.10
#